data_80c2e425ccedf3d424b73b4c2b91fa72
#
_entry.id   80c2e425ccedf3d424b73b4c2b91fa72
#
_cell.length_a   1.000
_cell.length_b   1.000
_cell.length_c   1.000
_cell.angle_alpha   90.00
_cell.angle_beta   90.00
_cell.angle_gamma   90.00
#
_symmetry.space_group_name_H-M   'P 1'
#
loop_
_entity.id
_entity.type
_entity.pdbx_description
1 polymer ?
#
loop_
_entity_poly.entity_id
_entity_poly.type
_entity_poly.pdbx_seq_one_letter_code
_entity_poly.pdbx_strand_id
1 'polypeptide(L)'
;IKREQSVLSKLVAIGGAMEEESFEIQTKVRIADPAPVIAALERPDIEVVYRRHYHEYDTYFRFDDASQGYLRYREDESLDENGQVTNARYRLTLIGPARERAFPSDVLLSRSRYLAPAHHSLRFYREYFKPISEIAVEKDRLRWRVIFRDAAFYIHVDQMIKPNLGYFLEIKSRTWSRLDAEHKSEIVAALVTLVGGSLSETVTDDYLSIVTKNPA
;
A
#
# COMPACT_ATOMS: atom_id res chain seq x y z
N ILE A 1 -17.94 -6.11 -33.66
CA ILE A 1 -17.31 -6.59 -32.40
C ILE A 1 -17.15 -5.37 -31.49
N LYS A 2 -18.00 -5.24 -30.45
CA LYS A 2 -17.83 -4.19 -29.45
C LYS A 2 -16.48 -4.47 -28.73
N ARG A 3 -15.51 -3.59 -28.88
CA ARG A 3 -14.25 -3.64 -28.13
C ARG A 3 -14.61 -3.52 -26.64
N GLU A 4 -14.30 -4.51 -25.86
CA GLU A 4 -14.53 -4.48 -24.43
C GLU A 4 -13.73 -3.32 -23.82
N GLN A 5 -14.38 -2.48 -23.03
CA GLN A 5 -13.71 -1.33 -22.42
C GLN A 5 -12.67 -1.82 -21.43
N SER A 6 -11.47 -1.23 -21.48
CA SER A 6 -10.42 -1.54 -20.50
C SER A 6 -10.86 -1.16 -19.07
N VAL A 7 -10.25 -1.79 -18.06
CA VAL A 7 -10.50 -1.47 -16.64
C VAL A 7 -10.22 0.00 -16.36
N LEU A 8 -9.15 0.55 -16.94
CA LEU A 8 -8.80 1.97 -16.83
C LEU A 8 -9.90 2.87 -17.42
N SER A 9 -10.41 2.55 -18.62
CA SER A 9 -11.48 3.34 -19.23
C SER A 9 -12.76 3.32 -18.39
N LYS A 10 -13.09 2.17 -17.82
CA LYS A 10 -14.22 2.04 -16.89
C LYS A 10 -14.01 2.87 -15.62
N LEU A 11 -12.79 2.86 -15.05
CA LEU A 11 -12.48 3.64 -13.84
C LEU A 11 -12.57 5.15 -14.12
N VAL A 12 -12.01 5.62 -15.24
CA VAL A 12 -12.08 7.03 -15.64
C VAL A 12 -13.53 7.47 -15.83
N ALA A 13 -14.38 6.61 -16.41
CA ALA A 13 -15.81 6.91 -16.61
C ALA A 13 -16.59 7.13 -15.29
N ILE A 14 -16.12 6.62 -14.17
CA ILE A 14 -16.72 6.86 -12.84
C ILE A 14 -15.94 7.87 -12.00
N GLY A 15 -15.14 8.73 -12.61
CA GLY A 15 -14.43 9.82 -11.96
C GLY A 15 -13.01 9.48 -11.49
N GLY A 16 -12.42 8.39 -11.99
CA GLY A 16 -11.04 8.03 -11.71
C GLY A 16 -10.04 8.98 -12.38
N ALA A 17 -8.98 9.32 -11.64
CA ALA A 17 -7.86 10.10 -12.14
C ALA A 17 -6.54 9.46 -11.75
N MET A 18 -5.49 9.76 -12.53
CA MET A 18 -4.13 9.37 -12.15
C MET A 18 -3.74 10.09 -10.85
N GLU A 19 -3.08 9.38 -9.95
CA GLU A 19 -2.46 10.03 -8.78
C GLU A 19 -1.37 10.97 -9.28
N GLU A 20 -1.32 12.19 -8.75
CA GLU A 20 -0.37 13.24 -9.18
C GLU A 20 1.10 12.77 -9.09
N GLU A 21 1.35 11.85 -8.17
CA GLU A 21 2.66 11.27 -7.94
C GLU A 21 2.68 9.83 -8.45
N SER A 22 3.24 9.65 -9.62
CA SER A 22 3.22 8.38 -10.32
C SER A 22 4.20 7.34 -9.79
N PHE A 23 5.19 7.75 -8.97
CA PHE A 23 6.23 6.86 -8.47
C PHE A 23 6.33 6.91 -6.96
N GLU A 24 6.52 5.74 -6.37
CA GLU A 24 6.70 5.57 -4.93
C GLU A 24 7.78 4.52 -4.71
N ILE A 25 8.81 4.88 -3.98
CA ILE A 25 9.75 3.89 -3.46
C ILE A 25 9.15 3.27 -2.20
N GLN A 26 9.37 1.98 -2.02
CA GLN A 26 8.93 1.28 -0.84
C GLN A 26 9.85 0.11 -0.50
N THR A 27 10.01 -0.14 0.78
CA THR A 27 10.57 -1.38 1.32
C THR A 27 9.58 -1.97 2.29
N LYS A 28 9.36 -3.26 2.22
CA LYS A 28 8.53 -4.03 3.13
C LYS A 28 9.34 -5.16 3.72
N VAL A 29 9.33 -5.30 5.04
CA VAL A 29 10.00 -6.38 5.75
C VAL A 29 9.02 -7.08 6.70
N ARG A 30 9.22 -8.37 6.93
CA ARG A 30 8.53 -9.09 8.01
C ARG A 30 9.11 -8.67 9.35
N ILE A 31 8.24 -8.57 10.35
CA ILE A 31 8.63 -8.34 11.74
C ILE A 31 7.89 -9.33 12.64
N ALA A 32 8.58 -9.82 13.67
CA ALA A 32 7.96 -10.77 14.61
C ALA A 32 7.07 -10.05 15.64
N ASP A 33 7.47 -8.85 16.04
CA ASP A 33 6.81 -8.04 17.04
C ASP A 33 6.81 -6.57 16.61
N PRO A 34 5.68 -5.88 16.62
CA PRO A 34 5.59 -4.46 16.27
C PRO A 34 6.13 -3.53 17.39
N ALA A 35 6.20 -3.96 18.63
CA ALA A 35 6.52 -3.09 19.77
C ALA A 35 7.91 -2.42 19.66
N PRO A 36 8.99 -3.10 19.23
CA PRO A 36 10.28 -2.44 19.04
C PRO A 36 10.24 -1.33 17.98
N VAL A 37 9.49 -1.53 16.90
CA VAL A 37 9.33 -0.53 15.83
C VAL A 37 8.59 0.70 16.35
N ILE A 38 7.51 0.48 17.10
CA ILE A 38 6.71 1.57 17.69
C ILE A 38 7.58 2.39 18.66
N ALA A 39 8.34 1.73 19.54
CA ALA A 39 9.23 2.39 20.47
C ALA A 39 10.36 3.17 19.76
N ALA A 40 10.89 2.64 18.65
CA ALA A 40 11.93 3.31 17.90
C ALA A 40 11.45 4.62 17.25
N LEU A 41 10.15 4.74 16.93
CA LEU A 41 9.56 5.96 16.38
C LEU A 41 9.41 7.11 17.40
N GLU A 42 9.62 6.83 18.69
CA GLU A 42 9.67 7.85 19.75
C GLU A 42 11.08 8.48 19.90
N ARG A 43 12.04 8.07 19.08
CA ARG A 43 13.42 8.59 19.13
C ARG A 43 13.48 10.03 18.64
N PRO A 44 14.38 10.86 19.23
CA PRO A 44 14.47 12.28 18.88
C PRO A 44 15.04 12.59 17.49
N ASP A 45 15.71 11.60 16.85
CA ASP A 45 16.26 11.71 15.50
C ASP A 45 15.22 11.43 14.38
N ILE A 46 13.99 11.08 14.76
CA ILE A 46 12.86 10.88 13.86
C ILE A 46 11.77 11.92 14.19
N GLU A 47 11.55 12.85 13.29
CA GLU A 47 10.45 13.81 13.44
C GLU A 47 9.13 13.17 13.02
N VAL A 48 8.26 12.87 13.98
CA VAL A 48 6.91 12.36 13.71
C VAL A 48 5.95 13.51 13.49
N VAL A 49 5.48 13.68 12.24
CA VAL A 49 4.51 14.71 11.86
C VAL A 49 3.10 14.33 12.33
N TYR A 50 2.69 13.08 12.18
CA TYR A 50 1.46 12.53 12.73
C TYR A 50 1.50 11.01 12.81
N ARG A 51 0.62 10.47 13.67
CA ARG A 51 0.28 9.06 13.77
C ARG A 51 -1.21 8.88 13.50
N ARG A 52 -1.59 7.79 12.83
CA ARG A 52 -2.98 7.40 12.59
C ARG A 52 -3.13 5.89 12.71
N HIS A 53 -4.33 5.46 13.08
CA HIS A 53 -4.70 4.05 13.17
C HIS A 53 -5.85 3.77 12.21
N TYR A 54 -5.75 2.69 11.43
CA TYR A 54 -6.74 2.29 10.46
C TYR A 54 -7.05 0.80 10.58
N HIS A 55 -8.31 0.48 10.37
CA HIS A 55 -8.74 -0.86 10.02
C HIS A 55 -9.08 -0.86 8.53
N GLU A 56 -8.43 -1.70 7.74
CA GLU A 56 -8.56 -1.70 6.28
C GLU A 56 -9.12 -3.03 5.79
N TYR A 57 -10.22 -2.96 5.02
CA TYR A 57 -10.80 -4.09 4.30
C TYR A 57 -10.58 -3.89 2.82
N ASP A 58 -9.73 -4.70 2.21
CA ASP A 58 -9.40 -4.66 0.79
C ASP A 58 -10.08 -5.79 0.05
N THR A 59 -10.78 -5.49 -1.05
CA THR A 59 -11.20 -6.47 -2.04
C THR A 59 -10.41 -6.21 -3.32
N TYR A 60 -9.58 -7.17 -3.72
CA TYR A 60 -8.79 -7.12 -4.93
C TYR A 60 -9.53 -7.83 -6.06
N PHE A 61 -9.78 -7.11 -7.14
CA PHE A 61 -10.35 -7.63 -8.39
C PHE A 61 -9.23 -7.95 -9.37
N ARG A 62 -9.17 -9.18 -9.84
CA ARG A 62 -8.25 -9.64 -10.87
C ARG A 62 -8.97 -9.75 -12.19
N PHE A 63 -8.27 -9.47 -13.27
CA PHE A 63 -8.79 -9.48 -14.63
C PHE A 63 -8.03 -10.50 -15.47
N ASP A 64 -8.65 -10.94 -16.57
CA ASP A 64 -8.08 -11.94 -17.48
C ASP A 64 -6.76 -11.44 -18.09
N ASP A 65 -6.77 -10.19 -18.55
CA ASP A 65 -5.57 -9.50 -19.04
C ASP A 65 -4.76 -8.91 -17.88
N ALA A 66 -3.71 -9.59 -17.47
CA ALA A 66 -2.81 -9.15 -16.40
C ALA A 66 -2.09 -7.82 -16.71
N SER A 67 -1.99 -7.40 -17.98
CA SER A 67 -1.39 -6.12 -18.37
C SER A 67 -2.21 -4.92 -17.89
N GLN A 68 -3.49 -5.11 -17.58
CA GLN A 68 -4.36 -4.10 -17.02
C GLN A 68 -4.10 -3.84 -15.52
N GLY A 69 -3.28 -4.67 -14.86
CA GLY A 69 -3.06 -4.61 -13.43
C GLY A 69 -4.22 -5.22 -12.64
N TYR A 70 -4.45 -4.72 -11.45
CA TYR A 70 -5.57 -5.14 -10.60
C TYR A 70 -6.26 -3.93 -9.96
N LEU A 71 -7.55 -4.07 -9.67
CA LEU A 71 -8.35 -3.04 -9.02
C LEU A 71 -8.55 -3.42 -7.56
N ARG A 72 -8.26 -2.51 -6.64
CA ARG A 72 -8.54 -2.66 -5.22
C ARG A 72 -9.70 -1.75 -4.83
N TYR A 73 -10.77 -2.35 -4.30
CA TYR A 73 -11.78 -1.65 -3.52
C TYR A 73 -11.36 -1.69 -2.07
N ARG A 74 -11.24 -0.54 -1.43
CA ARG A 74 -10.84 -0.42 -0.02
C ARG A 74 -11.92 0.26 0.79
N GLU A 75 -12.26 -0.34 1.92
CA GLU A 75 -12.94 0.26 3.04
C GLU A 75 -11.86 0.57 4.10
N ASP A 76 -11.80 1.82 4.52
CA ASP A 76 -10.69 2.39 5.30
C ASP A 76 -11.31 3.10 6.53
N GLU A 77 -11.37 2.41 7.65
CA GLU A 77 -11.90 2.91 8.91
C GLU A 77 -10.78 3.55 9.72
N SER A 78 -10.94 4.84 10.06
CA SER A 78 -10.04 5.53 10.98
C SER A 78 -10.47 5.26 12.42
N LEU A 79 -9.53 4.86 13.27
CA LEU A 79 -9.77 4.55 14.67
C LEU A 79 -9.18 5.63 15.57
N ASP A 80 -9.85 5.93 16.68
CA ASP A 80 -9.31 6.75 17.76
C ASP A 80 -8.42 5.93 18.72
N GLU A 81 -7.95 6.55 19.80
CA GLU A 81 -7.12 5.92 20.81
C GLU A 81 -7.82 4.80 21.58
N ASN A 82 -9.16 4.78 21.58
CA ASN A 82 -10.00 3.77 22.22
C ASN A 82 -10.41 2.65 21.24
N GLY A 83 -9.93 2.72 19.98
CA GLY A 83 -10.30 1.77 18.94
C GLY A 83 -11.71 2.00 18.36
N GLN A 84 -12.31 3.17 18.60
CA GLN A 84 -13.64 3.50 18.05
C GLN A 84 -13.48 4.08 16.64
N VAL A 85 -14.36 3.67 15.72
CA VAL A 85 -14.41 4.19 14.37
C VAL A 85 -14.84 5.65 14.39
N THR A 86 -13.97 6.54 13.92
CA THR A 86 -14.25 7.98 13.82
C THR A 86 -14.63 8.41 12.42
N ASN A 87 -14.20 7.68 11.41
CA ASN A 87 -14.49 7.98 10.01
C ASN A 87 -14.30 6.71 9.17
N ALA A 88 -15.10 6.56 8.12
CA ALA A 88 -14.94 5.51 7.13
C ALA A 88 -14.84 6.11 5.73
N ARG A 89 -13.91 5.62 4.91
CA ARG A 89 -13.72 6.05 3.52
C ARG A 89 -13.72 4.85 2.60
N TYR A 90 -14.26 5.07 1.43
CA TYR A 90 -14.35 4.05 0.40
C TYR A 90 -13.66 4.55 -0.86
N ARG A 91 -12.82 3.73 -1.47
CA ARG A 91 -12.09 4.12 -2.68
C ARG A 91 -11.73 2.94 -3.55
N LEU A 92 -11.62 3.24 -4.83
CA LEU A 92 -11.06 2.34 -5.82
C LEU A 92 -9.63 2.78 -6.15
N THR A 93 -8.75 1.81 -6.35
CA THR A 93 -7.39 2.06 -6.82
C THR A 93 -7.06 1.02 -7.88
N LEU A 94 -6.90 1.46 -9.12
CA LEU A 94 -6.30 0.62 -10.16
C LEU A 94 -4.79 0.70 -10.03
N ILE A 95 -4.16 -0.44 -9.83
CA ILE A 95 -2.72 -0.57 -9.65
C ILE A 95 -2.17 -1.31 -10.86
N GLY A 96 -1.36 -0.60 -11.65
CA GLY A 96 -0.73 -1.14 -12.83
C GLY A 96 0.36 -2.17 -12.51
N PRO A 97 0.84 -2.92 -13.52
CA PRO A 97 1.97 -3.83 -13.35
C PRO A 97 3.24 -3.06 -12.99
N ALA A 98 4.13 -3.68 -12.22
CA ALA A 98 5.43 -3.09 -11.91
C ALA A 98 6.27 -2.96 -13.19
N ARG A 99 6.70 -1.75 -13.51
CA ARG A 99 7.46 -1.46 -14.73
C ARG A 99 8.96 -1.36 -14.51
N GLU A 100 9.36 -0.95 -13.31
CA GLU A 100 10.76 -0.75 -12.95
C GLU A 100 11.09 -1.50 -11.67
N ARG A 101 12.30 -2.06 -11.60
CA ARG A 101 12.74 -2.88 -10.48
C ARG A 101 14.07 -2.39 -9.95
N ALA A 102 14.22 -2.56 -8.64
CA ALA A 102 15.46 -2.63 -7.90
C ALA A 102 16.35 -1.39 -7.99
N PHE A 103 16.21 -0.57 -6.99
CA PHE A 103 17.30 0.25 -6.48
C PHE A 103 18.14 -0.57 -5.49
N PRO A 104 19.33 -0.06 -5.07
CA PRO A 104 20.08 -0.66 -3.98
C PRO A 104 19.18 -0.98 -2.78
N SER A 105 19.41 -2.12 -2.12
CA SER A 105 18.70 -2.55 -0.92
C SER A 105 17.25 -3.01 -1.11
N ASP A 106 16.93 -3.61 -2.28
CA ASP A 106 15.59 -4.17 -2.58
C ASP A 106 14.42 -3.17 -2.47
N VAL A 107 14.71 -1.89 -2.60
CA VAL A 107 13.70 -0.84 -2.68
C VAL A 107 13.05 -0.89 -4.06
N LEU A 108 11.73 -0.98 -4.08
CA LEU A 108 10.96 -1.09 -5.30
C LEU A 108 10.34 0.26 -5.68
N LEU A 109 10.44 0.63 -6.95
CA LEU A 109 9.55 1.62 -7.52
C LEU A 109 8.14 1.06 -7.60
N SER A 110 7.21 1.87 -7.16
CA SER A 110 5.80 1.54 -7.19
C SER A 110 5.25 1.59 -8.61
N ARG A 111 4.06 1.08 -8.72
CA ARG A 111 3.28 0.97 -9.94
C ARG A 111 2.45 2.22 -10.15
N SER A 112 2.05 2.47 -11.39
CA SER A 112 1.07 3.52 -11.69
C SER A 112 -0.23 3.27 -10.92
N ARG A 113 -0.83 4.35 -10.41
CA ARG A 113 -2.07 4.32 -9.66
C ARG A 113 -3.07 5.28 -10.23
N TYR A 114 -4.30 4.79 -10.36
CA TYR A 114 -5.47 5.61 -10.69
C TYR A 114 -6.48 5.46 -9.57
N LEU A 115 -6.92 6.57 -9.02
CA LEU A 115 -7.82 6.61 -7.88
C LEU A 115 -9.21 7.05 -8.32
N ALA A 116 -10.23 6.46 -7.73
CA ALA A 116 -11.60 6.95 -7.80
C ALA A 116 -12.26 6.83 -6.43
N PRO A 117 -13.10 7.81 -6.03
CA PRO A 117 -13.96 7.64 -4.88
C PRO A 117 -14.96 6.51 -5.16
N ALA A 118 -15.26 5.72 -4.13
CA ALA A 118 -16.25 4.65 -4.24
C ALA A 118 -17.59 5.11 -3.66
N HIS A 119 -18.51 5.52 -4.54
CA HIS A 119 -19.84 6.00 -4.16
C HIS A 119 -20.95 4.94 -4.26
N HIS A 120 -20.58 3.74 -4.70
CA HIS A 120 -21.50 2.62 -4.87
C HIS A 120 -21.09 1.42 -4.02
N SER A 121 -21.98 0.46 -3.88
CA SER A 121 -21.69 -0.77 -3.13
C SER A 121 -20.65 -1.64 -3.85
N LEU A 122 -19.99 -2.51 -3.10
CA LEU A 122 -19.07 -3.52 -3.65
C LEU A 122 -19.74 -4.37 -4.74
N ARG A 123 -21.04 -4.70 -4.56
CA ARG A 123 -21.83 -5.43 -5.57
C ARG A 123 -21.87 -4.70 -6.91
N PHE A 124 -22.11 -3.38 -6.92
CA PHE A 124 -22.09 -2.58 -8.13
C PHE A 124 -20.75 -2.71 -8.86
N TYR A 125 -19.64 -2.61 -8.13
CA TYR A 125 -18.31 -2.69 -8.73
C TYR A 125 -17.98 -4.09 -9.29
N ARG A 126 -18.48 -5.16 -8.66
CA ARG A 126 -18.40 -6.52 -9.21
C ARG A 126 -19.11 -6.62 -10.55
N GLU A 127 -20.32 -6.12 -10.62
CA GLU A 127 -21.13 -6.15 -11.86
C GLU A 127 -20.55 -5.23 -12.94
N TYR A 128 -20.02 -4.08 -12.55
CA TYR A 128 -19.45 -3.08 -13.47
C TYR A 128 -18.11 -3.50 -14.06
N PHE A 129 -17.20 -3.94 -13.24
CA PHE A 129 -15.83 -4.31 -13.65
C PHE A 129 -15.73 -5.76 -14.16
N LYS A 130 -16.56 -6.66 -13.66
CA LYS A 130 -16.62 -8.09 -14.01
C LYS A 130 -15.25 -8.79 -13.84
N PRO A 131 -14.70 -8.82 -12.61
CA PRO A 131 -13.43 -9.50 -12.35
C PRO A 131 -13.58 -11.01 -12.59
N ILE A 132 -12.48 -11.68 -12.96
CA ILE A 132 -12.43 -13.15 -13.04
C ILE A 132 -12.25 -13.79 -11.67
N SER A 133 -11.69 -13.07 -10.71
CA SER A 133 -11.56 -13.51 -9.32
C SER A 133 -11.44 -12.34 -8.36
N GLU A 134 -11.78 -12.61 -7.10
CA GLU A 134 -11.70 -11.66 -6.00
C GLU A 134 -10.89 -12.25 -4.85
N ILE A 135 -10.10 -11.40 -4.20
CA ILE A 135 -9.35 -11.77 -3.00
C ILE A 135 -9.61 -10.71 -1.95
N ALA A 136 -10.13 -11.14 -0.79
CA ALA A 136 -10.37 -10.27 0.35
C ALA A 136 -9.17 -10.29 1.30
N VAL A 137 -8.80 -9.12 1.80
CA VAL A 137 -7.70 -8.94 2.76
C VAL A 137 -8.17 -7.98 3.85
N GLU A 138 -7.99 -8.40 5.11
CA GLU A 138 -8.28 -7.57 6.28
C GLU A 138 -6.98 -7.32 7.03
N LYS A 139 -6.71 -6.08 7.38
CA LYS A 139 -5.53 -5.72 8.15
C LYS A 139 -5.76 -4.55 9.08
N ASP A 140 -5.07 -4.56 10.18
CA ASP A 140 -4.90 -3.44 11.09
C ASP A 140 -3.61 -2.69 10.73
N ARG A 141 -3.66 -1.35 10.66
CA ARG A 141 -2.56 -0.53 10.22
C ARG A 141 -2.31 0.64 11.13
N LEU A 142 -1.15 0.66 11.75
CA LEU A 142 -0.60 1.88 12.32
C LEU A 142 0.23 2.61 11.26
N ARG A 143 -0.02 3.91 11.12
CA ARG A 143 0.62 4.73 10.09
C ARG A 143 1.23 5.97 10.70
N TRP A 144 2.50 6.20 10.43
CA TRP A 144 3.20 7.45 10.74
C TRP A 144 3.58 8.19 9.46
N ARG A 145 3.51 9.49 9.50
CA ARG A 145 4.26 10.35 8.58
C ARG A 145 5.44 10.90 9.35
N VAL A 146 6.63 10.71 8.83
CA VAL A 146 7.87 11.16 9.48
C VAL A 146 8.71 11.98 8.52
N ILE A 147 9.56 12.85 9.09
CA ILE A 147 10.67 13.49 8.39
C ILE A 147 11.95 12.87 8.94
N PHE A 148 12.78 12.39 8.06
CA PHE A 148 14.07 11.81 8.40
C PHE A 148 15.10 12.19 7.33
N ARG A 149 16.21 12.80 7.75
CA ARG A 149 17.25 13.33 6.83
C ARG A 149 16.66 14.20 5.71
N ASP A 150 15.83 15.16 6.10
CA ASP A 150 15.16 16.13 5.21
C ASP A 150 14.21 15.53 4.17
N ALA A 151 13.87 14.25 4.28
CA ALA A 151 12.92 13.58 3.40
C ALA A 151 11.69 13.08 4.17
N ALA A 152 10.52 13.14 3.51
CA ALA A 152 9.26 12.67 4.09
C ALA A 152 9.04 11.19 3.77
N PHE A 153 8.69 10.42 4.79
CA PHE A 153 8.36 9.00 4.67
C PHE A 153 7.02 8.69 5.32
N TYR A 154 6.36 7.67 4.79
CA TYR A 154 5.26 6.99 5.47
C TYR A 154 5.77 5.66 6.01
N ILE A 155 5.58 5.43 7.29
CA ILE A 155 5.89 4.17 7.97
C ILE A 155 4.57 3.51 8.31
N HIS A 156 4.39 2.28 7.88
CA HIS A 156 3.24 1.45 8.20
C HIS A 156 3.70 0.23 8.98
N VAL A 157 3.02 -0.03 10.09
CA VAL A 157 3.08 -1.31 10.78
C VAL A 157 1.73 -1.97 10.55
N ASP A 158 1.74 -3.03 9.76
CA ASP A 158 0.55 -3.76 9.34
C ASP A 158 0.47 -5.11 10.06
N GLN A 159 -0.65 -5.37 10.70
CA GLN A 159 -1.03 -6.72 11.10
C GLN A 159 -1.99 -7.29 10.06
N MET A 160 -1.59 -8.35 9.39
CA MET A 160 -2.46 -9.07 8.47
C MET A 160 -3.39 -9.97 9.28
N ILE A 161 -4.70 -9.66 9.27
CA ILE A 161 -5.72 -10.37 10.07
C ILE A 161 -6.33 -11.51 9.26
N LYS A 162 -6.71 -11.21 8.00
CA LYS A 162 -7.26 -12.22 7.08
C LYS A 162 -6.62 -12.07 5.69
N PRO A 163 -5.90 -13.09 5.24
CA PRO A 163 -5.42 -14.23 6.05
C PRO A 163 -4.44 -13.77 7.14
N ASN A 164 -4.33 -14.53 8.23
CA ASN A 164 -3.38 -14.23 9.30
C ASN A 164 -1.95 -14.56 8.83
N LEU A 165 -1.21 -13.54 8.45
CA LEU A 165 0.17 -13.65 7.95
C LEU A 165 1.20 -12.90 8.83
N GLY A 166 0.79 -12.49 10.04
CA GLY A 166 1.64 -11.79 10.99
C GLY A 166 1.82 -10.31 10.67
N TYR A 167 2.98 -9.76 11.03
CA TYR A 167 3.27 -8.33 10.98
C TYR A 167 4.25 -7.99 9.87
N PHE A 168 4.05 -6.79 9.30
CA PHE A 168 4.93 -6.20 8.30
C PHE A 168 5.22 -4.75 8.65
N LEU A 169 6.47 -4.37 8.49
CA LEU A 169 6.90 -2.98 8.44
C LEU A 169 7.04 -2.56 6.97
N GLU A 170 6.31 -1.55 6.55
CA GLU A 170 6.40 -0.98 5.21
C GLU A 170 6.79 0.49 5.31
N ILE A 171 7.91 0.87 4.72
CA ILE A 171 8.37 2.25 4.64
C ILE A 171 8.34 2.68 3.19
N LYS A 172 7.75 3.85 2.92
CA LYS A 172 7.61 4.37 1.59
C LYS A 172 7.72 5.88 1.52
N SER A 173 8.17 6.37 0.38
CA SER A 173 8.24 7.78 0.05
C SER A 173 7.87 8.02 -1.40
N ARG A 174 7.28 9.15 -1.66
CA ARG A 174 6.98 9.61 -3.02
C ARG A 174 8.22 10.20 -3.67
N THR A 175 8.36 9.99 -4.96
CA THR A 175 9.50 10.46 -5.71
C THR A 175 9.07 11.03 -7.06
N TRP A 176 9.80 12.05 -7.51
CA TRP A 176 9.52 12.79 -8.75
C TRP A 176 10.47 12.43 -9.88
N SER A 177 11.64 11.88 -9.54
CA SER A 177 12.68 11.59 -10.50
C SER A 177 13.52 10.40 -10.09
N ARG A 178 14.32 9.89 -11.01
CA ARG A 178 15.26 8.81 -10.73
C ARG A 178 16.28 9.19 -9.66
N LEU A 179 16.85 10.38 -9.73
CA LEU A 179 17.84 10.86 -8.75
C LEU A 179 17.24 10.96 -7.35
N ASP A 180 16.01 11.49 -7.24
CA ASP A 180 15.28 11.54 -5.98
C ASP A 180 14.96 10.12 -5.46
N ALA A 181 14.63 9.19 -6.36
CA ALA A 181 14.38 7.79 -5.98
C ALA A 181 15.66 7.10 -5.47
N GLU A 182 16.81 7.30 -6.13
CA GLU A 182 18.10 6.76 -5.69
C GLU A 182 18.47 7.29 -4.30
N HIS A 183 18.39 8.59 -4.08
CA HIS A 183 18.66 9.22 -2.80
C HIS A 183 17.74 8.71 -1.69
N LYS A 184 16.44 8.71 -1.94
CA LYS A 184 15.45 8.23 -0.94
C LYS A 184 15.58 6.73 -0.68
N SER A 185 16.02 5.92 -1.65
CA SER A 185 16.21 4.48 -1.45
C SER A 185 17.29 4.17 -0.42
N GLU A 186 18.38 4.92 -0.42
CA GLU A 186 19.45 4.79 0.58
C GLU A 186 18.94 5.18 1.98
N ILE A 187 18.15 6.25 2.06
CA ILE A 187 17.55 6.70 3.33
C ILE A 187 16.54 5.68 3.85
N VAL A 188 15.69 5.11 2.97
CA VAL A 188 14.73 4.07 3.38
C VAL A 188 15.42 2.87 3.99
N ALA A 189 16.52 2.39 3.39
CA ALA A 189 17.29 1.26 3.92
C ALA A 189 17.84 1.55 5.33
N ALA A 190 18.39 2.76 5.52
CA ALA A 190 18.86 3.20 6.84
C ALA A 190 17.71 3.31 7.85
N LEU A 191 16.56 3.84 7.42
CA LEU A 191 15.39 4.00 8.28
C LEU A 191 14.78 2.67 8.70
N VAL A 192 14.72 1.66 7.81
CA VAL A 192 14.29 0.29 8.15
C VAL A 192 15.11 -0.26 9.31
N THR A 193 16.44 -0.16 9.22
CA THR A 193 17.35 -0.64 10.27
C THR A 193 17.20 0.17 11.57
N LEU A 194 17.08 1.49 11.46
CA LEU A 194 16.94 2.39 12.60
C LEU A 194 15.69 2.09 13.44
N VAL A 195 14.57 1.76 12.79
CA VAL A 195 13.32 1.41 13.48
C VAL A 195 13.22 -0.07 13.86
N GLY A 196 14.30 -0.83 13.73
CA GLY A 196 14.35 -2.23 14.18
C GLY A 196 13.89 -3.27 13.17
N GLY A 197 13.69 -2.89 11.91
CA GLY A 197 13.48 -3.84 10.81
C GLY A 197 14.80 -4.46 10.35
N SER A 198 14.72 -5.61 9.67
CA SER A 198 15.86 -6.27 9.05
C SER A 198 15.68 -6.35 7.53
N LEU A 199 16.65 -5.85 6.77
CA LEU A 199 16.63 -5.94 5.31
C LEU A 199 16.74 -7.38 4.80
N SER A 200 17.25 -8.32 5.61
CA SER A 200 17.23 -9.75 5.28
C SER A 200 15.82 -10.35 5.24
N GLU A 201 14.84 -9.70 5.89
CA GLU A 201 13.44 -10.08 5.94
C GLU A 201 12.60 -9.33 4.87
N THR A 202 13.26 -8.76 3.86
CA THR A 202 12.57 -8.01 2.78
C THR A 202 11.59 -8.89 2.00
N VAL A 203 10.40 -8.34 1.80
CA VAL A 203 9.32 -8.94 1.01
C VAL A 203 9.05 -8.05 -0.20
N THR A 204 9.40 -8.54 -1.37
CA THR A 204 9.23 -7.81 -2.64
C THR A 204 7.81 -7.90 -3.21
N ASP A 205 7.05 -8.88 -2.74
CA ASP A 205 5.65 -9.08 -3.15
C ASP A 205 4.72 -8.01 -2.55
N ASP A 206 3.72 -7.61 -3.31
CA ASP A 206 2.59 -6.86 -2.77
C ASP A 206 1.65 -7.77 -1.95
N TYR A 207 0.74 -7.18 -1.20
CA TYR A 207 -0.17 -7.96 -0.34
C TYR A 207 -1.04 -8.94 -1.15
N LEU A 208 -1.47 -8.57 -2.35
CA LEU A 208 -2.21 -9.48 -3.22
C LEU A 208 -1.39 -10.73 -3.56
N SER A 209 -0.13 -10.54 -3.94
CA SER A 209 0.79 -11.64 -4.27
C SER A 209 1.11 -12.50 -3.05
N ILE A 210 1.34 -11.88 -1.88
CA ILE A 210 1.60 -12.60 -0.63
C ILE A 210 0.40 -13.51 -0.29
N VAL A 211 -0.82 -12.98 -0.35
CA VAL A 211 -2.04 -13.73 -0.03
C VAL A 211 -2.30 -14.82 -1.06
N THR A 212 -2.05 -14.55 -2.35
CA THR A 212 -2.24 -15.54 -3.41
C THR A 212 -1.28 -16.74 -3.26
N LYS A 213 -0.05 -16.50 -2.79
CA LYS A 213 0.96 -17.56 -2.55
C LYS A 213 0.72 -18.34 -1.25
N ASN A 214 -0.04 -17.77 -0.32
CA ASN A 214 -0.35 -18.37 0.98
C ASN A 214 -1.88 -18.37 1.17
N PRO A 215 -2.62 -19.16 0.39
CA PRO A 215 -4.07 -19.28 0.58
C PRO A 215 -4.35 -19.85 1.97
N ALA A 216 -5.40 -19.31 2.63
CA ALA A 216 -5.82 -19.74 3.95
C ALA A 216 -6.41 -21.16 3.92
#